data_0d6419748017da0523d8268e3d1d1a74
#
_entry.id   0d6419748017da0523d8268e3d1d1a74
#
_cell.length_a   1.000
_cell.length_b   1.000
_cell.length_c   1.000
_cell.angle_alpha   90.00
_cell.angle_beta   90.00
_cell.angle_gamma   90.00
#
_symmetry.space_group_name_H-M   'P 1'
#
loop_
_entity.id
_entity.type
_entity.pdbx_description
1 polymer ?
#
loop_
_entity_poly.entity_id
_entity_poly.type
_entity_poly.pdbx_seq_one_letter_code
_entity_poly.pdbx_strand_id
1 'polypeptide(L)'
;MIIELNTKLLDIPGLNSNQLIFLSLVLDKNQKTYNQDVRKIVSLISDEEISNLVSQGLITSIERGKSITYHVTDALNNIVRPKKDYFDLFYEMYPIYVLRPDGTKNYLRANVNKCRHLFNVYTGQSEAMAQHLIQCLDFEMKKKTNEGKLSYMKTMWR
;
A
#
# COMPACT_ATOMS: atom_id res chain seq x y z
N MET A 1 -10.70 -16.43 19.62
CA MET A 1 -9.76 -15.63 18.84
C MET A 1 -10.03 -15.88 17.36
N ILE A 2 -10.06 -14.85 16.55
CA ILE A 2 -10.20 -14.94 15.10
C ILE A 2 -8.91 -14.39 14.49
N ILE A 3 -8.34 -15.11 13.53
CA ILE A 3 -7.16 -14.67 12.78
C ILE A 3 -7.59 -14.53 11.32
N GLU A 4 -7.32 -13.37 10.74
CA GLU A 4 -7.57 -13.12 9.32
C GLU A 4 -6.35 -13.55 8.50
N LEU A 5 -6.56 -14.42 7.53
CA LEU A 5 -5.54 -14.81 6.58
C LEU A 5 -5.49 -13.81 5.42
N ASN A 6 -4.34 -13.15 5.25
CA ASN A 6 -4.11 -12.37 4.05
C ASN A 6 -3.76 -13.30 2.88
N THR A 7 -4.61 -13.34 1.86
CA THR A 7 -4.42 -14.23 0.70
C THR A 7 -3.15 -13.95 -0.10
N LYS A 8 -2.55 -12.76 0.04
CA LYS A 8 -1.25 -12.45 -0.55
C LYS A 8 -0.09 -13.28 0.01
N LEU A 9 -0.26 -13.84 1.20
CA LEU A 9 0.71 -14.80 1.74
C LEU A 9 0.80 -16.08 0.90
N LEU A 10 -0.26 -16.43 0.18
CA LEU A 10 -0.28 -17.60 -0.71
C LEU A 10 0.62 -17.41 -1.95
N ASP A 11 0.96 -16.17 -2.28
CA ASP A 11 1.88 -15.84 -3.38
C ASP A 11 3.36 -16.09 -3.00
N ILE A 12 3.65 -16.33 -1.72
CA ILE A 12 5.00 -16.65 -1.25
C ILE A 12 5.26 -18.14 -1.44
N PRO A 13 6.24 -18.53 -2.27
CA PRO A 13 6.50 -19.94 -2.54
C PRO A 13 7.08 -20.66 -1.32
N GLY A 14 6.71 -21.92 -1.15
CA GLY A 14 7.31 -22.80 -0.14
C GLY A 14 6.79 -22.65 1.29
N LEU A 15 5.77 -21.83 1.53
CA LEU A 15 5.13 -21.74 2.85
C LEU A 15 4.17 -22.91 3.07
N ASN A 16 4.24 -23.49 4.25
CA ASN A 16 3.26 -24.48 4.70
C ASN A 16 2.14 -23.82 5.53
N SER A 17 1.13 -24.60 5.89
CA SER A 17 -0.04 -24.13 6.63
C SER A 17 0.32 -23.52 7.99
N ASN A 18 1.27 -24.11 8.71
CA ASN A 18 1.71 -23.62 10.01
C ASN A 18 2.38 -22.26 9.89
N GLN A 19 3.24 -22.10 8.88
CA GLN A 19 3.89 -20.82 8.57
C GLN A 19 2.90 -19.75 8.15
N LEU A 20 1.88 -20.10 7.36
CA LEU A 20 0.81 -19.16 6.97
C LEU A 20 0.02 -18.66 8.17
N ILE A 21 -0.36 -19.57 9.08
CA ILE A 21 -1.07 -19.21 10.31
C ILE A 21 -0.19 -18.33 11.20
N PHE A 22 1.09 -18.69 11.36
CA PHE A 22 2.03 -17.93 12.16
C PHE A 22 2.28 -16.52 11.61
N LEU A 23 2.48 -16.37 10.30
CA LEU A 23 2.62 -15.07 9.65
C LEU A 23 1.36 -14.21 9.80
N SER A 24 0.18 -14.83 9.67
CA SER A 24 -1.09 -14.13 9.89
C SER A 24 -1.20 -13.61 11.34
N LEU A 25 -0.73 -14.39 12.29
CA LEU A 25 -0.65 -14.01 13.70
C LEU A 25 0.31 -12.82 13.90
N VAL A 26 1.51 -12.87 13.32
CA VAL A 26 2.51 -11.79 13.43
C VAL A 26 2.03 -10.49 12.75
N LEU A 27 1.25 -10.60 11.68
CA LEU A 27 0.66 -9.48 10.97
C LEU A 27 -0.52 -8.83 11.70
N ASP A 28 -1.16 -9.56 12.63
CA ASP A 28 -2.33 -9.04 13.37
C ASP A 28 -1.91 -7.95 14.35
N LYS A 29 -2.26 -6.72 14.01
CA LYS A 29 -1.97 -5.53 14.83
C LYS A 29 -2.82 -5.46 16.12
N ASN A 30 -3.91 -6.21 16.19
CA ASN A 30 -4.80 -6.24 17.36
C ASN A 30 -4.27 -7.14 18.47
N GLN A 31 -3.18 -7.86 18.20
CA GLN A 31 -2.56 -8.76 19.15
C GLN A 31 -1.74 -7.99 20.18
N LYS A 32 -2.43 -7.43 21.16
CA LYS A 32 -1.78 -6.67 22.26
C LYS A 32 -1.42 -7.52 23.47
N THR A 33 -1.96 -8.72 23.60
CA THR A 33 -1.79 -9.57 24.76
C THR A 33 -1.46 -11.00 24.36
N TYR A 34 -0.37 -11.51 24.93
CA TYR A 34 0.01 -12.91 24.83
C TYR A 34 -0.97 -13.75 25.63
N ASN A 35 -2.03 -14.23 24.99
CA ASN A 35 -3.05 -15.06 25.61
C ASN A 35 -2.83 -16.55 25.32
N GLN A 36 -3.68 -17.39 25.91
CA GLN A 36 -3.58 -18.85 25.78
C GLN A 36 -3.77 -19.32 24.32
N ASP A 37 -4.58 -18.63 23.52
CA ASP A 37 -4.81 -18.98 22.11
C ASP A 37 -3.58 -18.72 21.25
N VAL A 38 -2.86 -17.62 21.50
CA VAL A 38 -1.58 -17.32 20.85
C VAL A 38 -0.56 -18.41 21.15
N ARG A 39 -0.48 -18.87 22.41
CA ARG A 39 0.41 -19.98 22.77
C ARG A 39 0.10 -21.26 22.02
N LYS A 40 -1.18 -21.59 21.87
CA LYS A 40 -1.62 -22.77 21.07
C LYS A 40 -1.16 -22.66 19.63
N ILE A 41 -1.29 -21.50 19.02
CA ILE A 41 -0.87 -21.27 17.62
C ILE A 41 0.64 -21.34 17.49
N VAL A 42 1.38 -20.67 18.36
CA VAL A 42 2.85 -20.72 18.35
C VAL A 42 3.39 -22.12 18.57
N SER A 43 2.67 -22.96 19.33
CA SER A 43 3.07 -24.37 19.52
C SER A 43 2.90 -25.26 18.29
N LEU A 44 2.16 -24.80 17.27
CA LEU A 44 1.98 -25.55 16.01
C LEU A 44 3.17 -25.40 15.05
N ILE A 45 3.96 -24.36 15.21
CA ILE A 45 5.11 -24.10 14.34
C ILE A 45 6.41 -24.57 15.02
N SER A 46 7.28 -25.21 14.27
CA SER A 46 8.59 -25.65 14.76
C SER A 46 9.62 -24.51 14.68
N ASP A 47 10.70 -24.65 15.48
CA ASP A 47 11.83 -23.71 15.43
C ASP A 47 12.49 -23.67 14.05
N GLU A 48 12.51 -24.79 13.33
CA GLU A 48 13.03 -24.87 11.96
C GLU A 48 12.16 -24.07 10.99
N GLU A 49 10.85 -24.17 11.09
CA GLU A 49 9.90 -23.41 10.27
C GLU A 49 10.02 -21.90 10.53
N ILE A 50 10.20 -21.49 11.79
CA ILE A 50 10.46 -20.09 12.16
C ILE A 50 11.81 -19.63 11.59
N SER A 51 12.86 -20.43 11.71
CA SER A 51 14.17 -20.11 11.16
C SER A 51 14.15 -19.93 9.65
N ASN A 52 13.34 -20.73 8.94
CA ASN A 52 13.10 -20.56 7.51
C ASN A 52 12.46 -19.20 7.18
N LEU A 53 11.47 -18.77 7.95
CA LEU A 53 10.83 -17.46 7.76
C LEU A 53 11.81 -16.30 8.00
N VAL A 54 12.68 -16.44 8.99
CA VAL A 54 13.73 -15.45 9.27
C VAL A 54 14.76 -15.42 8.15
N SER A 55 15.21 -16.58 7.66
CA SER A 55 16.20 -16.68 6.58
C SER A 55 15.66 -16.16 5.25
N GLN A 56 14.36 -16.28 5.00
CA GLN A 56 13.68 -15.67 3.85
C GLN A 56 13.47 -14.15 4.00
N GLY A 57 13.82 -13.58 5.15
CA GLY A 57 13.67 -12.16 5.42
C GLY A 57 12.21 -11.69 5.59
N LEU A 58 11.30 -12.59 5.91
CA LEU A 58 9.87 -12.27 6.10
C LEU A 58 9.58 -11.72 7.49
N ILE A 59 10.29 -12.23 8.49
CA ILE A 59 10.20 -11.77 9.88
C ILE A 59 11.58 -11.60 10.50
N THR A 60 11.64 -10.84 11.58
CA THR A 60 12.80 -10.76 12.48
C THR A 60 12.39 -11.23 13.86
N SER A 61 13.33 -11.85 14.59
CA SER A 61 13.15 -12.23 15.98
C SER A 61 14.02 -11.38 16.88
N ILE A 62 13.47 -10.93 18.00
CA ILE A 62 14.19 -10.18 19.02
C ILE A 62 14.05 -10.92 20.33
N GLU A 63 15.20 -11.34 20.88
CA GLU A 63 15.26 -11.99 22.19
C GLU A 63 15.44 -10.94 23.31
N ARG A 64 14.58 -11.03 24.31
CA ARG A 64 14.68 -10.22 25.54
C ARG A 64 14.55 -11.14 26.74
N GLY A 65 15.69 -11.54 27.30
CA GLY A 65 15.72 -12.51 28.41
C GLY A 65 15.17 -13.87 27.97
N LYS A 66 14.08 -14.32 28.58
CA LYS A 66 13.43 -15.60 28.25
C LYS A 66 12.29 -15.45 27.21
N SER A 67 12.02 -14.26 26.72
CA SER A 67 10.96 -14.00 25.75
C SER A 67 11.53 -13.67 24.37
N ILE A 68 10.90 -14.25 23.34
CA ILE A 68 11.20 -13.96 21.94
C ILE A 68 9.98 -13.25 21.36
N THR A 69 10.22 -12.12 20.71
CA THR A 69 9.21 -11.36 19.96
C THR A 69 9.53 -11.39 18.48
N TYR A 70 8.49 -11.47 17.64
CA TYR A 70 8.62 -11.53 16.20
C TYR A 70 8.04 -10.25 15.58
N HIS A 71 8.75 -9.71 14.62
CA HIS A 71 8.38 -8.48 13.93
C HIS A 71 8.34 -8.71 12.43
N VAL A 72 7.37 -8.06 11.79
CA VAL A 72 7.22 -8.06 10.34
C VAL A 72 8.32 -7.22 9.71
N THR A 73 8.92 -7.72 8.63
CA THR A 73 9.88 -6.98 7.82
C THR A 73 9.18 -6.11 6.76
N ASP A 74 9.93 -5.17 6.19
CA ASP A 74 9.45 -4.40 5.05
C ASP A 74 9.17 -5.28 3.82
N ALA A 75 9.94 -6.35 3.65
CA ALA A 75 9.74 -7.33 2.58
C ALA A 75 8.36 -7.99 2.68
N LEU A 76 7.98 -8.48 3.87
CA LEU A 76 6.66 -9.04 4.09
C LEU A 76 5.55 -7.99 3.96
N ASN A 77 5.75 -6.80 4.51
CA ASN A 77 4.78 -5.70 4.39
C ASN A 77 4.51 -5.34 2.92
N ASN A 78 5.53 -5.32 2.08
CA ASN A 78 5.39 -5.02 0.65
C ASN A 78 4.61 -6.10 -0.12
N ILE A 79 4.66 -7.36 0.33
CA ILE A 79 3.89 -8.45 -0.25
C ILE A 79 2.42 -8.34 0.13
N VAL A 80 2.13 -8.21 1.44
CA VAL A 80 0.75 -8.21 1.95
C VAL A 80 0.02 -6.88 1.74
N ARG A 81 0.76 -5.80 1.62
CA ARG A 81 0.26 -4.44 1.39
C ARG A 81 1.13 -3.78 0.33
N PRO A 82 0.99 -4.18 -0.95
CA PRO A 82 1.76 -3.57 -2.02
C PRO A 82 1.54 -2.05 -1.99
N LYS A 83 2.62 -1.30 -2.17
CA LYS A 83 2.56 0.15 -2.27
C LYS A 83 1.56 0.51 -3.36
N LYS A 84 0.57 1.34 -3.02
CA LYS A 84 -0.32 1.90 -4.02
C LYS A 84 0.51 2.73 -4.99
N ASP A 85 0.30 2.55 -6.29
CA ASP A 85 0.83 3.49 -7.26
C ASP A 85 -0.04 4.76 -7.23
N TYR A 86 0.39 5.73 -6.44
CA TYR A 86 -0.31 7.00 -6.27
C TYR A 86 -0.34 7.82 -7.55
N PHE A 87 0.63 7.64 -8.43
CA PHE A 87 0.59 8.28 -9.74
C PHE A 87 -0.59 7.75 -10.57
N ASP A 88 -0.81 6.45 -10.61
CA ASP A 88 -1.93 5.88 -11.34
C ASP A 88 -3.27 6.38 -10.80
N LEU A 89 -3.42 6.47 -9.47
CA LEU A 89 -4.61 7.06 -8.85
C LEU A 89 -4.80 8.54 -9.24
N PHE A 90 -3.73 9.32 -9.21
CA PHE A 90 -3.74 10.72 -9.60
C PHE A 90 -4.08 10.87 -11.09
N TYR A 91 -3.47 10.04 -11.94
CA TYR A 91 -3.69 10.02 -13.38
C TYR A 91 -5.12 9.66 -13.75
N GLU A 92 -5.69 8.64 -13.15
CA GLU A 92 -7.07 8.21 -13.40
C GLU A 92 -8.10 9.25 -12.95
N MET A 93 -7.84 9.95 -11.86
CA MET A 93 -8.70 11.03 -11.35
C MET A 93 -8.68 12.25 -12.25
N TYR A 94 -7.57 12.51 -12.96
CA TYR A 94 -7.43 13.67 -13.83
C TYR A 94 -8.32 13.52 -15.07
N PRO A 95 -9.09 14.54 -15.49
CA PRO A 95 -9.96 14.45 -16.66
C PRO A 95 -9.16 14.15 -17.94
N ILE A 96 -9.68 13.28 -18.79
CA ILE A 96 -9.08 12.99 -20.09
C ILE A 96 -9.09 14.23 -20.97
N TYR A 97 -10.24 14.88 -21.03
CA TYR A 97 -10.44 16.16 -21.74
C TYR A 97 -11.49 17.01 -21.04
N VAL A 98 -11.51 18.26 -21.37
CA VAL A 98 -12.58 19.21 -21.03
C VAL A 98 -13.10 19.87 -22.29
N LEU A 99 -14.38 20.24 -22.30
CA LEU A 99 -14.97 20.99 -23.41
C LEU A 99 -14.68 22.48 -23.23
N ARG A 100 -14.19 23.11 -24.28
CA ARG A 100 -14.06 24.55 -24.36
C ARG A 100 -15.42 25.20 -24.65
N PRO A 101 -15.58 26.52 -24.43
CA PRO A 101 -16.83 27.23 -24.78
C PRO A 101 -17.23 27.10 -26.24
N ASP A 102 -16.29 26.87 -27.16
CA ASP A 102 -16.53 26.64 -28.58
C ASP A 102 -16.93 25.20 -28.94
N GLY A 103 -17.08 24.32 -27.92
CA GLY A 103 -17.41 22.91 -28.07
C GLY A 103 -16.25 21.99 -28.47
N THR A 104 -15.03 22.52 -28.62
CA THR A 104 -13.85 21.72 -28.92
C THR A 104 -13.31 21.01 -27.68
N LYS A 105 -12.70 19.82 -27.87
CA LYS A 105 -12.08 19.07 -26.79
C LYS A 105 -10.67 19.55 -26.52
N ASN A 106 -10.36 19.87 -25.27
CA ASN A 106 -9.02 20.11 -24.80
C ASN A 106 -8.53 18.91 -24.00
N TYR A 107 -7.61 18.13 -24.56
CA TYR A 107 -7.07 16.93 -23.91
C TYR A 107 -6.06 17.32 -22.84
N LEU A 108 -6.27 16.80 -21.62
CA LEU A 108 -5.50 17.15 -20.44
C LEU A 108 -4.46 16.10 -20.07
N ARG A 109 -4.72 14.83 -20.40
CA ARG A 109 -3.83 13.71 -20.15
C ARG A 109 -2.93 13.48 -21.36
N ALA A 110 -1.85 14.23 -21.48
CA ALA A 110 -0.86 14.06 -22.53
C ALA A 110 0.49 13.67 -21.93
N ASN A 111 1.27 12.83 -22.63
CA ASN A 111 2.64 12.45 -22.25
C ASN A 111 2.76 11.85 -20.83
N VAL A 112 2.23 10.63 -20.68
CA VAL A 112 2.18 9.89 -19.39
C VAL A 112 3.55 9.80 -18.71
N ASN A 113 4.60 9.51 -19.47
CA ASN A 113 5.96 9.37 -18.92
C ASN A 113 6.47 10.68 -18.30
N LYS A 114 6.21 11.81 -18.96
CA LYS A 114 6.57 13.12 -18.45
C LYS A 114 5.75 13.46 -17.19
N CYS A 115 4.46 13.15 -17.20
CA CYS A 115 3.59 13.36 -16.04
C CYS A 115 4.06 12.52 -14.84
N ARG A 116 4.39 11.26 -15.05
CA ARG A 116 4.90 10.35 -14.00
C ARG A 116 6.24 10.87 -13.45
N HIS A 117 7.14 11.29 -14.31
CA HIS A 117 8.42 11.85 -13.89
C HIS A 117 8.22 13.10 -13.02
N LEU A 118 7.41 14.05 -13.46
CA LEU A 118 7.13 15.28 -12.70
C LEU A 118 6.42 15.00 -11.38
N PHE A 119 5.47 14.07 -11.37
CA PHE A 119 4.80 13.64 -10.14
C PHE A 119 5.80 13.06 -9.13
N ASN A 120 6.70 12.19 -9.57
CA ASN A 120 7.73 11.59 -8.71
C ASN A 120 8.73 12.63 -8.20
N VAL A 121 9.14 13.56 -9.04
CA VAL A 121 10.02 14.68 -8.64
C VAL A 121 9.33 15.56 -7.60
N TYR A 122 8.07 15.92 -7.82
CA TYR A 122 7.33 16.79 -6.91
C TYR A 122 7.02 16.13 -5.57
N THR A 123 6.65 14.86 -5.58
CA THR A 123 6.35 14.11 -4.36
C THR A 123 7.60 13.67 -3.60
N GLY A 124 8.77 13.64 -4.26
CA GLY A 124 10.00 13.12 -3.69
C GLY A 124 9.87 11.67 -3.22
N GLN A 125 8.97 10.90 -3.86
CA GLN A 125 8.57 9.53 -3.48
C GLN A 125 7.94 9.45 -2.07
N SER A 126 7.49 10.57 -1.51
CA SER A 126 6.77 10.62 -0.23
C SER A 126 5.31 10.22 -0.43
N GLU A 127 4.87 9.21 0.29
CA GLU A 127 3.46 8.79 0.30
C GLU A 127 2.52 9.90 0.78
N ALA A 128 2.92 10.61 1.84
CA ALA A 128 2.14 11.72 2.39
C ALA A 128 1.95 12.85 1.38
N MET A 129 3.00 13.20 0.62
CA MET A 129 2.92 14.22 -0.42
C MET A 129 2.07 13.77 -1.60
N ALA A 130 2.17 12.50 -2.00
CA ALA A 130 1.33 11.93 -3.06
C ALA A 130 -0.16 11.96 -2.68
N GLN A 131 -0.50 11.57 -1.46
CA GLN A 131 -1.87 11.66 -0.94
C GLN A 131 -2.36 13.11 -0.89
N HIS A 132 -1.52 14.03 -0.48
CA HIS A 132 -1.85 15.46 -0.46
C HIS A 132 -2.17 15.99 -1.86
N LEU A 133 -1.37 15.62 -2.87
CA LEU A 133 -1.66 16.02 -4.26
C LEU A 133 -2.99 15.48 -4.77
N ILE A 134 -3.32 14.23 -4.44
CA ILE A 134 -4.60 13.61 -4.81
C ILE A 134 -5.76 14.37 -4.16
N GLN A 135 -5.64 14.73 -2.89
CA GLN A 135 -6.66 15.53 -2.19
C GLN A 135 -6.81 16.93 -2.78
N CYS A 136 -5.70 17.59 -3.15
CA CYS A 136 -5.73 18.89 -3.81
C CYS A 136 -6.43 18.82 -5.18
N LEU A 137 -6.16 17.77 -5.96
CA LEU A 137 -6.82 17.55 -7.25
C LEU A 137 -8.32 17.32 -7.07
N ASP A 138 -8.73 16.48 -6.14
CA ASP A 138 -10.15 16.23 -5.85
C ASP A 138 -10.88 17.53 -5.46
N PHE A 139 -10.27 18.32 -4.59
CA PHE A 139 -10.80 19.62 -4.18
C PHE A 139 -10.91 20.60 -5.36
N GLU A 140 -9.86 20.71 -6.17
CA GLU A 140 -9.86 21.61 -7.34
C GLU A 140 -10.94 21.20 -8.35
N MET A 141 -11.07 19.92 -8.63
CA MET A 141 -12.09 19.40 -9.55
C MET A 141 -13.51 19.70 -9.05
N LYS A 142 -13.79 19.45 -7.78
CA LYS A 142 -15.08 19.76 -7.16
C LYS A 142 -15.40 21.25 -7.23
N LYS A 143 -14.42 22.07 -6.87
CA LYS A 143 -14.57 23.54 -6.93
C LYS A 143 -14.85 24.02 -8.34
N LYS A 144 -14.05 23.60 -9.32
CA LYS A 144 -14.23 24.01 -10.73
C LYS A 144 -15.53 23.50 -11.34
N THR A 145 -15.97 22.31 -10.97
CA THR A 145 -17.26 21.77 -11.38
C THR A 145 -18.41 22.62 -10.84
N ASN A 146 -18.38 22.96 -9.54
CA ASN A 146 -19.40 23.76 -8.90
C ASN A 146 -19.48 25.19 -9.45
N GLU A 147 -18.31 25.76 -9.84
CA GLU A 147 -18.21 27.11 -10.43
C GLU A 147 -18.46 27.12 -11.95
N GLY A 148 -18.69 25.98 -12.58
CA GLY A 148 -18.80 25.87 -14.04
C GLY A 148 -17.50 26.21 -14.81
N LYS A 149 -16.36 26.07 -14.13
CA LYS A 149 -15.04 26.46 -14.66
C LYS A 149 -14.15 25.25 -15.02
N LEU A 150 -14.71 24.07 -15.21
CA LEU A 150 -13.96 22.87 -15.52
C LEU A 150 -13.15 23.00 -16.82
N SER A 151 -13.65 23.80 -17.80
CA SER A 151 -12.96 24.10 -19.05
C SER A 151 -11.61 24.82 -18.88
N TYR A 152 -11.38 25.42 -17.72
CA TYR A 152 -10.13 26.11 -17.40
C TYR A 152 -9.09 25.25 -16.70
N MET A 153 -9.32 23.94 -16.59
CA MET A 153 -8.28 23.04 -16.07
C MET A 153 -7.06 23.04 -16.97
N LYS A 154 -5.90 23.08 -16.34
CA LYS A 154 -4.61 22.99 -17.04
C LYS A 154 -4.31 21.57 -17.43
N THR A 155 -3.46 21.39 -18.44
CA THR A 155 -2.90 20.08 -18.75
C THR A 155 -2.09 19.53 -17.57
N MET A 156 -2.10 18.21 -17.40
CA MET A 156 -1.53 17.52 -16.24
C MET A 156 -0.02 17.82 -16.00
N TRP A 157 0.71 18.19 -17.06
CA TRP A 157 2.15 18.44 -17.00
C TRP A 157 2.53 19.94 -17.00
N ARG A 158 1.58 20.80 -16.79
CA ARG A 158 1.76 22.25 -16.59
C ARG A 158 1.47 22.62 -15.13
#